data_b9363542c25cff66c58f6d9de88878a8
#
_entry.id   b9363542c25cff66c58f6d9de88878a8
#
_cell.length_a   1.000
_cell.length_b   1.000
_cell.length_c   1.000
_cell.angle_alpha   90.00
_cell.angle_beta   90.00
_cell.angle_gamma   90.00
#
_symmetry.space_group_name_H-M   'P 1'
#
loop_
_entity.id
_entity.type
_entity.pdbx_description
1 polymer ?
#
loop_
_entity_poly.entity_id
_entity_poly.type
_entity_poly.pdbx_seq_one_letter_code
_entity_poly.pdbx_strand_id
1 'polypeptide(L)'
;MVTGTKQTNEKLKVKRYKIQHSIEEYTFPKEAYIHDVTFDENYMHVELTDARIISIPLMWIPTLYNASDRDRKKFEISQNRKMIIWDPEKCEINDEINILDYLGPTRTQEEAGSVTYAVPETRKQLAEAKSKKKK
;
A
#
# COMPACT_ATOMS: atom_id res chain seq x y z
N MET A 1 -2.94 -21.41 24.40
CA MET A 1 -2.49 -22.76 24.06
C MET A 1 -0.99 -22.85 24.01
N VAL A 2 -0.48 -23.57 24.93
CA VAL A 2 0.98 -23.72 25.06
C VAL A 2 1.57 -24.40 23.84
N THR A 3 0.85 -25.35 23.28
CA THR A 3 1.27 -26.06 22.08
C THR A 3 1.44 -25.12 20.89
N GLY A 4 0.65 -24.07 20.80
CA GLY A 4 0.76 -23.11 19.73
C GLY A 4 2.09 -22.36 19.75
N THR A 5 2.59 -22.06 20.95
CA THR A 5 3.88 -21.37 21.09
C THR A 5 5.04 -22.24 20.61
N LYS A 6 5.03 -23.51 20.96
CA LYS A 6 6.04 -24.46 20.52
C LYS A 6 6.04 -24.59 19.00
N GLN A 7 4.86 -24.74 18.43
CA GLN A 7 4.74 -24.86 16.98
C GLN A 7 5.27 -23.63 16.27
N THR A 8 5.02 -22.45 16.82
CA THR A 8 5.51 -21.22 16.26
C THR A 8 7.03 -21.19 16.24
N ASN A 9 7.66 -21.64 17.32
CA ASN A 9 9.11 -21.71 17.38
C ASN A 9 9.69 -22.68 16.33
N GLU A 10 9.02 -23.80 16.14
CA GLU A 10 9.45 -24.75 15.12
C GLU A 10 9.29 -24.18 13.72
N LYS A 11 8.21 -23.43 13.48
CA LYS A 11 7.99 -22.78 12.19
C LYS A 11 9.04 -21.73 11.88
N LEU A 12 9.62 -21.13 12.92
CA LEU A 12 10.67 -20.15 12.73
C LEU A 12 12.00 -20.78 12.32
N LYS A 13 12.13 -22.07 12.48
CA LYS A 13 13.28 -22.80 11.99
C LYS A 13 13.07 -23.13 10.52
N VAL A 14 13.26 -22.14 9.68
CA VAL A 14 13.02 -22.27 8.25
C VAL A 14 14.20 -22.99 7.60
N LYS A 15 13.87 -23.94 6.76
CA LYS A 15 14.89 -24.54 5.90
C LYS A 15 15.43 -23.49 4.97
N ARG A 16 16.75 -23.41 4.89
CA ARG A 16 17.38 -22.50 3.97
C ARG A 16 17.82 -23.27 2.74
N TYR A 17 17.39 -22.76 1.61
CA TYR A 17 17.75 -23.31 0.32
C TYR A 17 18.81 -22.45 -0.32
N LYS A 18 19.54 -23.04 -1.23
CA LYS A 18 20.56 -22.32 -1.98
C LYS A 18 19.89 -21.20 -2.79
N ILE A 19 20.42 -20.00 -2.65
CA ILE A 19 19.92 -18.85 -3.39
C ILE A 19 20.35 -18.97 -4.85
N GLN A 20 19.39 -18.89 -5.76
CA GLN A 20 19.67 -19.04 -7.19
C GLN A 20 20.16 -17.76 -7.81
N HIS A 21 19.67 -16.62 -7.32
CA HIS A 21 20.00 -15.32 -7.88
C HIS A 21 20.52 -14.41 -6.79
N SER A 22 21.54 -13.61 -7.12
CA SER A 22 22.05 -12.63 -6.17
C SER A 22 21.10 -11.45 -6.09
N ILE A 23 21.22 -10.66 -5.02
CA ILE A 23 20.32 -9.52 -4.78
C ILE A 23 20.42 -8.48 -5.89
N GLU A 24 21.56 -8.39 -6.56
CA GLU A 24 21.79 -7.46 -7.64
C GLU A 24 20.94 -7.74 -8.88
N GLU A 25 20.45 -8.98 -9.00
CA GLU A 25 19.61 -9.34 -10.14
C GLU A 25 18.16 -8.94 -9.94
N TYR A 26 17.78 -8.52 -8.73
CA TYR A 26 16.41 -8.11 -8.42
C TYR A 26 16.24 -6.63 -8.61
N THR A 27 15.05 -6.25 -9.01
CA THR A 27 14.68 -4.84 -9.16
C THR A 27 13.84 -4.44 -7.97
N PHE A 28 14.23 -3.34 -7.33
CA PHE A 28 13.50 -2.78 -6.20
C PHE A 28 12.95 -1.42 -6.56
N PRO A 29 11.80 -1.04 -6.00
CA PRO A 29 11.20 0.26 -6.31
C PRO A 29 12.10 1.40 -5.84
N LYS A 30 12.25 2.41 -6.69
CA LYS A 30 12.95 3.65 -6.32
C LYS A 30 11.94 4.77 -6.21
N GLU A 31 11.32 5.09 -7.34
CA GLU A 31 10.26 6.07 -7.39
C GLU A 31 9.14 5.49 -8.21
N ALA A 32 7.92 5.83 -7.83
CA ALA A 32 6.74 5.36 -8.53
C ALA A 32 5.90 6.56 -8.92
N TYR A 33 5.49 6.56 -10.18
CA TYR A 33 4.59 7.56 -10.73
C TYR A 33 3.36 6.86 -11.25
N ILE A 34 2.26 7.58 -11.32
CA ILE A 34 1.00 7.02 -11.80
C ILE A 34 1.07 6.89 -13.31
N HIS A 35 0.82 5.69 -13.81
CA HIS A 35 0.70 5.46 -15.23
C HIS A 35 -0.75 5.56 -15.66
N ASP A 36 -1.64 4.83 -14.99
CA ASP A 36 -3.06 4.83 -15.30
C ASP A 36 -3.87 4.44 -14.09
N VAL A 37 -5.17 4.75 -14.14
CA VAL A 37 -6.10 4.44 -13.06
C VAL A 37 -7.33 3.78 -13.66
N THR A 38 -7.75 2.67 -13.08
CA THR A 38 -8.97 1.97 -13.47
C THR A 38 -9.79 1.67 -12.23
N PHE A 39 -11.06 1.35 -12.43
CA PHE A 39 -11.97 1.10 -11.33
C PHE A 39 -12.77 -0.18 -11.58
N ASP A 40 -13.01 -0.92 -10.52
CA ASP A 40 -14.05 -1.93 -10.53
C ASP A 40 -15.07 -1.57 -9.44
N GLU A 41 -15.94 -2.49 -9.08
CA GLU A 41 -17.01 -2.20 -8.13
C GLU A 41 -16.50 -1.86 -6.73
N ASN A 42 -15.35 -2.38 -6.35
CA ASN A 42 -14.85 -2.27 -4.98
C ASN A 42 -13.50 -1.58 -4.85
N TYR A 43 -12.76 -1.46 -5.93
CA TYR A 43 -11.38 -0.98 -5.87
C TYR A 43 -11.06 0.06 -6.92
N MET A 44 -10.16 0.93 -6.56
CA MET A 44 -9.44 1.77 -7.50
C MET A 44 -8.08 1.12 -7.73
N HIS A 45 -7.76 0.83 -8.98
CA HIS A 45 -6.49 0.21 -9.35
C HIS A 45 -5.59 1.25 -9.97
N VAL A 46 -4.45 1.47 -9.38
CA VAL A 46 -3.48 2.44 -9.87
C VAL A 46 -2.28 1.70 -10.41
N GLU A 47 -2.08 1.78 -11.72
CA GLU A 47 -0.89 1.25 -12.37
C GLU A 47 0.23 2.25 -12.22
N LEU A 48 1.36 1.77 -11.77
CA LEU A 48 2.54 2.62 -11.59
C LEU A 48 3.53 2.39 -12.71
N THR A 49 4.39 3.37 -12.90
CA THR A 49 5.39 3.32 -13.99
C THR A 49 6.45 2.24 -13.79
N ASP A 50 6.53 1.67 -12.60
CA ASP A 50 7.45 0.56 -12.31
C ASP A 50 6.78 -0.81 -12.47
N ALA A 51 5.63 -0.85 -13.10
CA ALA A 51 4.85 -2.06 -13.38
C ALA A 51 4.07 -2.61 -12.20
N ARG A 52 4.12 -1.97 -11.04
CA ARG A 52 3.26 -2.38 -9.91
C ARG A 52 1.84 -1.88 -10.14
N ILE A 53 0.91 -2.61 -9.56
CA ILE A 53 -0.50 -2.18 -9.52
C ILE A 53 -0.92 -2.15 -8.06
N ILE A 54 -1.46 -1.01 -7.64
CA ILE A 54 -1.96 -0.85 -6.28
C ILE A 54 -3.47 -0.82 -6.34
N SER A 55 -4.10 -1.67 -5.56
CA SER A 55 -5.56 -1.73 -5.49
C SER A 55 -6.01 -1.15 -4.15
N ILE A 56 -6.71 -0.03 -4.21
CA ILE A 56 -7.16 0.68 -3.03
C ILE A 56 -8.65 0.47 -2.88
N PRO A 57 -9.12 -0.06 -1.74
CA PRO A 57 -10.56 -0.21 -1.53
C PRO A 57 -11.27 1.13 -1.61
N LEU A 58 -12.34 1.22 -2.39
CA LEU A 58 -13.11 2.45 -2.51
C LEU A 58 -13.68 2.89 -1.16
N MET A 59 -13.99 1.94 -0.30
CA MET A 59 -14.51 2.24 1.02
C MET A 59 -13.53 3.03 1.90
N TRP A 60 -12.24 3.02 1.55
CA TRP A 60 -11.25 3.82 2.26
C TRP A 60 -11.33 5.30 1.93
N ILE A 61 -11.98 5.64 0.82
CA ILE A 61 -12.05 7.01 0.33
C ILE A 61 -13.52 7.38 0.19
N PRO A 62 -14.11 8.03 1.22
CA PRO A 62 -15.54 8.30 1.24
C PRO A 62 -16.06 9.06 0.03
N THR A 63 -15.29 10.00 -0.47
CA THR A 63 -15.70 10.78 -1.64
C THR A 63 -15.84 9.91 -2.88
N LEU A 64 -15.03 8.88 -3.01
CA LEU A 64 -15.13 7.94 -4.12
C LEU A 64 -16.17 6.87 -3.86
N TYR A 65 -16.22 6.41 -2.62
CA TYR A 65 -17.16 5.35 -2.24
C TYR A 65 -18.61 5.77 -2.47
N ASN A 66 -18.91 7.02 -2.18
CA ASN A 66 -20.28 7.57 -2.30
C ASN A 66 -20.56 8.17 -3.67
N ALA A 67 -19.60 8.17 -4.57
CA ALA A 67 -19.76 8.72 -5.90
C ALA A 67 -20.24 7.67 -6.89
N SER A 68 -20.77 8.15 -8.03
CA SER A 68 -21.13 7.26 -9.12
C SER A 68 -19.87 6.76 -9.83
N ASP A 69 -19.98 5.62 -10.47
CA ASP A 69 -18.89 5.08 -11.27
C ASP A 69 -18.48 6.04 -12.38
N ARG A 70 -19.45 6.73 -12.94
CA ARG A 70 -19.21 7.71 -13.99
C ARG A 70 -18.33 8.86 -13.49
N ASP A 71 -18.60 9.38 -12.29
CA ASP A 71 -17.82 10.46 -11.74
C ASP A 71 -16.42 10.03 -11.31
N ARG A 72 -16.29 8.81 -10.78
CA ARG A 72 -14.99 8.27 -10.43
C ARG A 72 -14.03 8.28 -11.61
N LYS A 73 -14.54 8.00 -12.79
CA LYS A 73 -13.75 7.92 -14.01
C LYS A 73 -13.34 9.28 -14.58
N LYS A 74 -13.84 10.36 -14.01
CA LYS A 74 -13.49 11.71 -14.46
C LYS A 74 -12.26 12.28 -13.77
N PHE A 75 -11.39 11.40 -13.32
CA PHE A 75 -10.15 11.81 -12.69
C PHE A 75 -9.18 12.42 -13.70
N GLU A 76 -8.24 13.18 -13.17
CA GLU A 76 -7.12 13.71 -13.91
C GLU A 76 -5.85 13.33 -13.15
N ILE A 77 -4.76 13.10 -13.90
CA ILE A 77 -3.49 12.79 -13.28
C ILE A 77 -2.63 14.05 -13.36
N SER A 78 -2.02 14.44 -12.24
CA SER A 78 -1.19 15.63 -12.18
C SER A 78 0.03 15.52 -13.10
N GLN A 79 0.61 16.65 -13.46
CA GLN A 79 1.79 16.68 -14.33
C GLN A 79 2.95 15.90 -13.74
N ASN A 80 3.14 15.97 -12.44
CA ASN A 80 4.21 15.23 -11.78
C ASN A 80 3.84 13.74 -11.59
N ARG A 81 2.62 13.35 -11.97
CA ARG A 81 2.10 11.99 -11.94
C ARG A 81 2.12 11.36 -10.55
N LYS A 82 1.95 12.17 -9.53
CA LYS A 82 1.86 11.70 -8.14
C LYS A 82 0.47 11.86 -7.56
N MET A 83 -0.37 12.65 -8.20
CA MET A 83 -1.71 12.97 -7.70
C MET A 83 -2.78 12.52 -8.67
N ILE A 84 -3.88 12.04 -8.10
CA ILE A 84 -5.12 11.79 -8.84
C ILE A 84 -6.10 12.85 -8.38
N ILE A 85 -6.65 13.60 -9.31
CA ILE A 85 -7.45 14.80 -9.01
C ILE A 85 -8.84 14.67 -9.59
N TRP A 86 -9.84 15.00 -8.79
CA TRP A 86 -11.21 15.14 -9.25
C TRP A 86 -11.60 16.61 -9.11
N ASP A 87 -11.96 17.19 -10.24
CA ASP A 87 -12.30 18.61 -10.33
C ASP A 87 -13.79 18.78 -10.09
N PRO A 88 -14.20 19.53 -9.07
CA PRO A 88 -15.62 19.73 -8.77
C PRO A 88 -16.38 20.50 -9.86
N GLU A 89 -15.68 21.17 -10.75
CA GLU A 89 -16.31 21.82 -11.89
C GLU A 89 -16.65 20.83 -13.00
N LYS A 90 -16.05 19.65 -12.99
CA LYS A 90 -16.24 18.64 -14.04
C LYS A 90 -17.03 17.43 -13.57
N CYS A 91 -17.12 17.22 -12.27
CA CYS A 91 -17.83 16.08 -11.70
C CYS A 91 -18.28 16.43 -10.29
N GLU A 92 -18.99 15.50 -9.67
CA GLU A 92 -19.50 15.71 -8.30
C GLU A 92 -18.48 15.45 -7.23
N ILE A 93 -17.30 14.99 -7.60
CA ILE A 93 -16.23 14.69 -6.64
C ILE A 93 -15.31 15.90 -6.54
N ASN A 94 -15.04 16.30 -5.31
CA ASN A 94 -14.04 17.33 -5.02
C ASN A 94 -13.01 16.70 -4.11
N ASP A 95 -11.98 16.14 -4.70
CA ASP A 95 -10.95 15.45 -3.92
C ASP A 95 -9.65 15.33 -4.71
N GLU A 96 -8.58 15.10 -4.01
CA GLU A 96 -7.30 14.76 -4.62
C GLU A 96 -6.58 13.75 -3.74
N ILE A 97 -5.88 12.83 -4.36
CA ILE A 97 -5.20 11.75 -3.68
C ILE A 97 -3.76 11.72 -4.11
N ASN A 98 -2.86 11.74 -3.13
CA ASN A 98 -1.45 11.55 -3.40
C ASN A 98 -1.15 10.05 -3.32
N ILE A 99 -0.61 9.49 -4.40
CA ILE A 99 -0.35 8.06 -4.44
C ILE A 99 0.63 7.61 -3.36
N LEU A 100 1.50 8.50 -2.92
CA LEU A 100 2.46 8.17 -1.88
C LEU A 100 1.80 7.79 -0.56
N ASP A 101 0.60 8.31 -0.31
CA ASP A 101 -0.15 7.99 0.90
C ASP A 101 -0.58 6.53 0.96
N TYR A 102 -0.62 5.87 -0.19
CA TYR A 102 -1.09 4.49 -0.30
C TYR A 102 -0.01 3.49 -0.67
N LEU A 103 1.22 3.95 -0.82
CA LEU A 103 2.32 3.05 -1.12
C LEU A 103 2.83 2.30 0.11
N GLY A 104 2.41 2.76 1.27
CA GLY A 104 2.85 2.18 2.51
C GLY A 104 4.25 2.67 2.91
N PRO A 105 4.63 2.45 4.14
CA PRO A 105 5.93 2.89 4.63
C PRO A 105 7.05 2.10 3.97
N THR A 106 8.08 2.80 3.54
CA THR A 106 9.29 2.19 3.00
C THR A 106 10.29 2.01 4.14
N ARG A 107 10.91 0.85 4.22
CA ARG A 107 11.92 0.64 5.23
C ARG A 107 13.14 1.50 4.94
N THR A 108 13.68 2.10 5.99
CA THR A 108 14.95 2.79 5.90
C THR A 108 16.06 1.76 5.77
N GLN A 109 17.26 2.23 5.42
CA GLN A 109 18.42 1.34 5.33
C GLN A 109 18.71 0.69 6.67
N GLU A 110 18.51 1.43 7.75
CA GLU A 110 18.69 0.89 9.10
C GLU A 110 17.69 -0.20 9.42
N GLU A 111 16.44 0.02 9.07
CA GLU A 111 15.39 -0.96 9.27
C GLU A 111 15.62 -2.22 8.44
N ALA A 112 16.15 -2.05 7.23
CA ALA A 112 16.50 -3.19 6.39
C ALA A 112 17.64 -4.00 6.98
N GLY A 113 18.55 -3.35 7.69
CA GLY A 113 19.66 -4.03 8.35
C GLY A 113 19.24 -4.80 9.59
N SER A 114 18.20 -4.34 10.28
CA SER A 114 17.68 -5.02 11.46
C SER A 114 16.43 -5.80 11.05
N VAL A 115 16.64 -7.03 10.65
CA VAL A 115 15.51 -7.85 10.20
C VAL A 115 14.63 -8.19 11.38
N THR A 116 13.47 -7.55 11.41
CA THR A 116 12.47 -7.84 12.43
C THR A 116 11.24 -8.40 11.75
N TYR A 117 10.87 -9.58 12.16
CA TYR A 117 9.63 -10.15 11.67
C TYR A 117 8.48 -9.59 12.49
N ALA A 118 7.38 -9.30 11.81
CA ALA A 118 6.18 -8.84 12.48
C ALA A 118 5.62 -9.98 13.31
N VAL A 119 5.83 -9.91 14.62
CA VAL A 119 5.22 -10.86 15.55
C VAL A 119 3.92 -10.27 16.07
N PRO A 120 3.00 -11.11 16.57
CA PRO A 120 1.69 -10.62 17.04
C PRO A 120 1.76 -9.49 18.05
N GLU A 121 2.71 -9.53 18.95
CA GLU A 121 2.87 -8.49 19.97
C GLU A 121 3.24 -7.15 19.34
N THR A 122 4.14 -7.17 18.38
CA THR A 122 4.53 -5.95 17.68
C THR A 122 3.33 -5.33 16.98
N ARG A 123 2.48 -6.15 16.38
CA ARG A 123 1.27 -5.68 15.72
C ARG A 123 0.32 -5.03 16.71
N LYS A 124 0.20 -5.61 17.89
CA LYS A 124 -0.64 -5.02 18.94
C LYS A 124 -0.11 -3.65 19.35
N GLN A 125 1.18 -3.54 19.53
CA GLN A 125 1.80 -2.27 19.90
C GLN A 125 1.57 -1.20 18.84
N LEU A 126 1.68 -1.55 17.59
CA LEU A 126 1.41 -0.61 16.50
C LEU A 126 -0.05 -0.19 16.47
N ALA A 127 -0.96 -1.12 16.71
CA ALA A 127 -2.38 -0.82 16.76
C ALA A 127 -2.70 0.12 17.91
N GLU A 128 -2.11 -0.10 19.07
CA GLU A 128 -2.28 0.77 20.22
C GLU A 128 -1.74 2.17 19.97
N ALA A 129 -0.59 2.27 19.35
CA ALA A 129 0.00 3.55 19.00
C ALA A 129 -0.89 4.34 18.05
N LYS A 130 -1.45 3.68 17.05
CA LYS A 130 -2.38 4.32 16.11
C LYS A 130 -3.64 4.77 16.82
N SER A 131 -4.15 3.97 17.73
CA SER A 131 -5.34 4.30 18.49
C SER A 131 -5.11 5.55 19.36
N LYS A 132 -3.96 5.66 19.97
CA LYS A 132 -3.60 6.83 20.77
C LYS A 132 -3.47 8.09 19.93
N LYS A 133 -2.95 7.97 18.71
CA LYS A 133 -2.80 9.12 17.82
C LYS A 133 -4.12 9.69 17.38
N LYS A 134 -5.16 8.90 17.34
CA LYS A 134 -6.48 9.37 16.92
C LYS A 134 -7.17 10.24 17.96
N LYS A 135 -6.68 10.26 19.14
CA LYS A 135 -7.19 11.13 20.20
C LYS A 135 -6.54 12.49 20.07
#